data_aeae6ab2952ea71ab050c538b4127842
#
_entry.id   aeae6ab2952ea71ab050c538b4127842
#
_cell.length_a   1.000
_cell.length_b   1.000
_cell.length_c   1.000
_cell.angle_alpha   90.00
_cell.angle_beta   90.00
_cell.angle_gamma   90.00
#
_symmetry.space_group_name_H-M   'P 1'
#
loop_
_entity.id
_entity.type
_entity.pdbx_description
1 polymer ?
#
loop_
_entity_poly.entity_id
_entity_poly.type
_entity_poly.pdbx_seq_one_letter_code
_entity_poly.pdbx_strand_id
1 'polypeptide(L)'
;MKIEFLGHAGICISTDTTKIVMDGWFNKNGAFDGSWYQLPANHFYMEEDWSDLDAVIVSHEHMDHLDPEFLTRLSDNVPILIPKYPSSNLFEKIKFLTEKEPIELSLEDSHLIGDLNCHIWTEESPMNQDSIWIFKTNKKSIINTVDSRVSVSQIKSMKEFIGGDPNLVLMQGSGASWFPVAYTQYNDEKRKNVSIKKKESKLNYVLQTATAFNSEHLVINAGPPAFLDNKIFYANNDPIFPNPQTSKNWLSNKGYAKTIHATMPGDVLDLETNTLNQNNEIRKNFSWDDYTEYLKNYSSEMEPNIVNIKNKIDSLPCENINEKMKEHFEKMFNVSLYFNERINMTVFFDIDGSDGGKWIVNFSSKPYFKEFEENDKFDYKYSFNSKWLKRILLENLPWEDFFLSLRFLAWRNPDIYNDHLLGLLKFNDESATKAVEIFEKSSSTETITVENSSGEKFEIEKFCPHAGASLETGIIRDNHIECSLHHYVFDLKTGNCLNANCNLKSKKLDNDN
;
A
#
# COMPACT_ATOMS: atom_id res chain seq x y z
N MET A 1 7.42 16.48 22.38
CA MET A 1 7.08 15.30 21.56
C MET A 1 8.22 15.03 20.61
N LYS A 2 8.75 13.80 20.62
CA LYS A 2 9.86 13.37 19.76
C LYS A 2 9.41 12.20 18.90
N ILE A 3 9.91 12.15 17.67
CA ILE A 3 9.64 11.08 16.73
C ILE A 3 10.96 10.50 16.28
N GLU A 4 11.22 9.25 16.64
CA GLU A 4 12.33 8.47 16.10
C GLU A 4 11.85 7.69 14.88
N PHE A 5 12.59 7.78 13.78
CA PHE A 5 12.32 7.05 12.56
C PHE A 5 13.02 5.69 12.63
N LEU A 6 12.25 4.62 12.63
CA LEU A 6 12.77 3.27 12.81
C LEU A 6 13.13 2.59 11.47
N GLY A 7 12.83 3.25 10.36
CA GLY A 7 13.01 2.74 9.00
C GLY A 7 11.70 2.28 8.37
N HIS A 8 11.64 2.25 7.05
CA HIS A 8 10.43 1.99 6.24
C HIS A 8 9.27 2.88 6.69
N ALA A 9 8.19 2.33 7.21
CA ALA A 9 7.07 3.06 7.81
C ALA A 9 7.18 3.20 9.33
N GLY A 10 8.10 2.48 9.95
CA GLY A 10 8.25 2.39 11.40
C GLY A 10 8.62 3.70 12.06
N ILE A 11 7.88 4.08 13.11
CA ILE A 11 8.15 5.24 13.96
C ILE A 11 7.98 4.89 15.43
N CYS A 12 8.79 5.55 16.27
CA CYS A 12 8.59 5.59 17.72
C CYS A 12 8.22 7.03 18.13
N ILE A 13 7.07 7.21 18.75
CA ILE A 13 6.62 8.51 19.27
C ILE A 13 6.80 8.51 20.77
N SER A 14 7.50 9.52 21.27
CA SER A 14 7.72 9.72 22.70
C SER A 14 7.24 11.11 23.12
N THR A 15 6.50 11.14 24.22
CA THR A 15 6.12 12.36 24.95
C THR A 15 6.81 12.37 26.32
N ASP A 16 6.33 13.17 27.25
CA ASP A 16 6.86 13.19 28.62
C ASP A 16 6.48 11.91 29.41
N THR A 17 5.38 11.26 29.07
CA THR A 17 4.81 10.14 29.82
C THR A 17 4.43 8.94 28.96
N THR A 18 4.53 9.03 27.65
CA THR A 18 4.06 8.00 26.71
C THR A 18 5.12 7.68 25.68
N LYS A 19 5.32 6.38 25.43
CA LYS A 19 6.18 5.87 24.37
C LYS A 19 5.46 4.77 23.60
N ILE A 20 5.28 4.97 22.29
CA ILE A 20 4.62 4.00 21.41
C ILE A 20 5.48 3.73 20.18
N VAL A 21 5.38 2.52 19.65
CA VAL A 21 5.91 2.14 18.34
C VAL A 21 4.75 1.88 17.38
N MET A 22 4.85 2.40 16.17
CA MET A 22 3.91 2.13 15.09
C MET A 22 4.65 1.53 13.91
N ASP A 23 4.11 0.44 13.33
CA ASP A 23 4.61 -0.25 12.15
C ASP A 23 6.10 -0.63 12.22
N GLY A 24 6.55 -1.09 13.37
CA GLY A 24 7.93 -1.56 13.57
C GLY A 24 8.19 -2.82 12.76
N TRP A 25 9.12 -2.76 11.80
CA TRP A 25 9.53 -3.89 10.97
C TRP A 25 11.05 -4.04 10.99
N PHE A 26 11.55 -5.08 11.69
CA PHE A 26 12.97 -5.23 12.06
C PHE A 26 13.55 -6.62 11.76
N ASN A 27 12.71 -7.65 11.48
CA ASN A 27 13.19 -9.01 11.34
C ASN A 27 14.11 -9.19 10.12
N LYS A 28 15.02 -10.17 10.22
CA LYS A 28 16.00 -10.49 9.16
C LYS A 28 15.43 -11.37 8.04
N ASN A 29 14.20 -11.87 8.19
CA ASN A 29 13.58 -12.68 7.16
C ASN A 29 12.91 -11.83 6.07
N GLY A 30 12.79 -10.52 6.32
CA GLY A 30 12.11 -9.60 5.41
C GLY A 30 10.59 -9.81 5.39
N ALA A 31 9.94 -9.17 4.44
CA ALA A 31 8.51 -9.31 4.17
C ALA A 31 8.27 -10.10 2.87
N PHE A 32 7.02 -10.57 2.68
CA PHE A 32 6.58 -11.24 1.45
C PHE A 32 7.51 -12.38 1.02
N ASP A 33 7.70 -13.34 1.94
CA ASP A 33 8.55 -14.51 1.75
C ASP A 33 10.01 -14.16 1.41
N GLY A 34 10.56 -13.14 2.06
CA GLY A 34 11.95 -12.69 1.87
C GLY A 34 12.17 -12.03 0.49
N SER A 35 11.16 -11.34 -0.02
CA SER A 35 11.27 -10.50 -1.21
C SER A 35 11.67 -9.08 -0.88
N TRP A 36 11.10 -8.52 0.18
CA TRP A 36 11.34 -7.16 0.63
C TRP A 36 12.20 -7.15 1.88
N TYR A 37 13.13 -6.23 1.93
CA TYR A 37 13.95 -5.95 3.10
C TYR A 37 13.97 -4.46 3.39
N GLN A 38 14.26 -4.12 4.63
CA GLN A 38 14.41 -2.74 5.07
C GLN A 38 15.58 -2.07 4.35
N LEU A 39 15.43 -0.79 4.00
CA LEU A 39 16.47 -0.01 3.33
C LEU A 39 16.59 1.39 3.97
N PRO A 40 17.73 1.70 4.61
CA PRO A 40 18.81 0.78 4.98
C PRO A 40 18.36 -0.23 6.04
N ALA A 41 19.15 -1.29 6.25
CA ALA A 41 18.89 -2.30 7.28
C ALA A 41 18.76 -1.67 8.67
N ASN A 42 17.76 -2.14 9.42
CA ASN A 42 17.44 -1.64 10.76
C ASN A 42 17.30 -2.77 11.80
N HIS A 43 17.89 -3.94 11.51
CA HIS A 43 17.75 -5.14 12.34
C HIS A 43 18.27 -4.97 13.77
N PHE A 44 19.08 -3.96 14.03
CA PHE A 44 19.59 -3.66 15.38
C PHE A 44 18.46 -3.34 16.37
N TYR A 45 17.30 -2.88 15.89
CA TYR A 45 16.13 -2.66 16.73
C TYR A 45 15.52 -3.95 17.31
N MET A 46 15.85 -5.12 16.75
CA MET A 46 15.46 -6.39 17.35
C MET A 46 16.16 -6.69 18.68
N GLU A 47 17.29 -6.05 18.94
CA GLU A 47 18.07 -6.21 20.19
C GLU A 47 17.81 -5.08 21.21
N GLU A 48 16.98 -4.10 20.85
CA GLU A 48 16.60 -3.02 21.76
C GLU A 48 15.62 -3.49 22.84
N ASP A 49 15.67 -2.85 23.99
CA ASP A 49 14.72 -3.09 25.08
C ASP A 49 13.44 -2.25 24.85
N TRP A 50 12.36 -2.94 24.50
CA TRP A 50 11.04 -2.36 24.28
C TRP A 50 10.09 -2.53 25.49
N SER A 51 10.61 -2.85 26.67
CA SER A 51 9.80 -3.10 27.89
C SER A 51 9.09 -1.83 28.42
N ASP A 52 9.54 -0.66 28.01
CA ASP A 52 8.99 0.66 28.38
C ASP A 52 7.91 1.20 27.44
N LEU A 53 7.45 0.38 26.49
CA LEU A 53 6.38 0.79 25.58
C LEU A 53 5.01 0.76 26.28
N ASP A 54 4.22 1.81 26.06
CA ASP A 54 2.82 1.85 26.48
C ASP A 54 1.90 1.13 25.48
N ALA A 55 2.28 1.08 24.19
CA ALA A 55 1.58 0.33 23.16
C ALA A 55 2.45 0.12 21.91
N VAL A 56 2.10 -0.90 21.13
CA VAL A 56 2.52 -1.06 19.73
C VAL A 56 1.30 -0.96 18.84
N ILE A 57 1.43 -0.23 17.74
CA ILE A 57 0.36 -0.03 16.76
C ILE A 57 0.74 -0.75 15.46
N VAL A 58 -0.19 -1.50 14.88
CA VAL A 58 -0.10 -2.05 13.52
C VAL A 58 -1.21 -1.42 12.68
N SER A 59 -0.82 -0.69 11.64
CA SER A 59 -1.76 0.08 10.83
C SER A 59 -2.63 -0.76 9.91
N HIS A 60 -2.06 -1.80 9.29
CA HIS A 60 -2.72 -2.72 8.37
C HIS A 60 -1.97 -4.04 8.23
N GLU A 61 -2.46 -4.95 7.39
CA GLU A 61 -2.04 -6.36 7.37
C GLU A 61 -0.78 -6.68 6.54
N HIS A 62 -0.18 -5.70 5.83
CA HIS A 62 1.03 -5.96 5.04
C HIS A 62 2.23 -6.27 5.93
N MET A 63 3.07 -7.22 5.48
CA MET A 63 4.18 -7.76 6.27
C MET A 63 5.36 -6.79 6.46
N ASP A 64 5.41 -5.69 5.77
CA ASP A 64 6.34 -4.59 5.96
C ASP A 64 5.86 -3.53 6.98
N HIS A 65 4.65 -3.72 7.52
CA HIS A 65 4.06 -2.97 8.64
C HIS A 65 3.76 -3.87 9.83
N LEU A 66 3.66 -5.17 9.61
CA LEU A 66 3.39 -6.19 10.61
C LEU A 66 4.58 -7.13 10.73
N ASP A 67 5.38 -7.02 11.80
CA ASP A 67 6.51 -7.88 12.08
C ASP A 67 6.17 -8.89 13.18
N PRO A 68 5.85 -10.15 12.83
CA PRO A 68 5.49 -11.15 13.84
C PRO A 68 6.62 -11.43 14.84
N GLU A 69 7.88 -11.40 14.39
CA GLU A 69 9.03 -11.66 15.25
C GLU A 69 9.20 -10.56 16.31
N PHE A 70 9.03 -9.30 15.91
CA PHE A 70 9.02 -8.17 16.83
C PHE A 70 7.84 -8.28 17.83
N LEU A 71 6.63 -8.50 17.32
CA LEU A 71 5.43 -8.57 18.16
C LEU A 71 5.48 -9.72 19.18
N THR A 72 6.05 -10.89 18.84
CA THR A 72 6.19 -12.01 19.78
C THR A 72 7.20 -11.74 20.89
N ARG A 73 8.17 -10.86 20.69
CA ARG A 73 9.19 -10.47 21.68
C ARG A 73 8.68 -9.46 22.71
N LEU A 74 7.56 -8.79 22.41
CA LEU A 74 6.98 -7.81 23.33
C LEU A 74 6.53 -8.48 24.65
N SER A 75 6.69 -7.77 25.75
CA SER A 75 6.10 -8.18 27.03
C SER A 75 4.58 -8.29 26.91
N ASP A 76 3.97 -9.22 27.64
CA ASP A 76 2.51 -9.38 27.67
C ASP A 76 1.75 -8.15 28.18
N ASN A 77 2.45 -7.24 28.86
CA ASN A 77 1.88 -6.00 29.34
C ASN A 77 1.80 -4.91 28.25
N VAL A 78 2.46 -5.08 27.12
CA VAL A 78 2.44 -4.12 26.00
C VAL A 78 1.30 -4.47 25.06
N PRO A 79 0.21 -3.69 25.01
CA PRO A 79 -0.90 -3.96 24.12
C PRO A 79 -0.53 -3.74 22.65
N ILE A 80 -1.03 -4.62 21.77
CA ILE A 80 -0.99 -4.45 20.33
C ILE A 80 -2.32 -3.81 19.92
N LEU A 81 -2.27 -2.61 19.37
CA LEU A 81 -3.44 -1.82 18.98
C LEU A 81 -3.57 -1.85 17.45
N ILE A 82 -4.78 -2.07 16.97
CA ILE A 82 -5.09 -2.10 15.54
C ILE A 82 -6.38 -1.34 15.24
N PRO A 83 -6.56 -0.82 14.01
CA PRO A 83 -7.84 -0.29 13.58
C PRO A 83 -8.89 -1.40 13.46
N LYS A 84 -10.12 -1.09 13.83
CA LYS A 84 -11.25 -2.00 13.59
C LYS A 84 -11.76 -1.85 12.16
N TYR A 85 -11.24 -2.68 11.26
CA TYR A 85 -11.67 -2.72 9.86
C TYR A 85 -12.98 -3.50 9.67
N PRO A 86 -13.64 -3.37 8.51
CA PRO A 86 -14.75 -4.25 8.12
C PRO A 86 -14.38 -5.73 8.08
N SER A 87 -13.16 -6.05 7.66
CA SER A 87 -12.61 -7.41 7.68
C SER A 87 -11.92 -7.70 9.02
N SER A 88 -11.98 -8.94 9.48
CA SER A 88 -11.19 -9.43 10.61
C SER A 88 -9.78 -9.91 10.24
N ASN A 89 -9.37 -9.78 8.98
CA ASN A 89 -8.11 -10.34 8.47
C ASN A 89 -6.89 -9.89 9.28
N LEU A 90 -6.77 -8.61 9.60
CA LEU A 90 -5.65 -8.09 10.39
C LEU A 90 -5.62 -8.71 11.80
N PHE A 91 -6.78 -8.75 12.47
CA PHE A 91 -6.92 -9.35 13.80
C PHE A 91 -6.50 -10.83 13.80
N GLU A 92 -7.09 -11.61 12.89
CA GLU A 92 -6.82 -13.05 12.79
C GLU A 92 -5.38 -13.33 12.35
N LYS A 93 -4.80 -12.51 11.49
CA LYS A 93 -3.40 -12.63 11.06
C LYS A 93 -2.43 -12.40 12.23
N ILE A 94 -2.62 -11.36 13.02
CA ILE A 94 -1.79 -11.10 14.20
C ILE A 94 -1.94 -12.26 15.20
N LYS A 95 -3.17 -12.64 15.54
CA LYS A 95 -3.45 -13.74 16.47
C LYS A 95 -2.80 -15.05 16.01
N PHE A 96 -2.91 -15.39 14.72
CA PHE A 96 -2.30 -16.60 14.16
C PHE A 96 -0.76 -16.58 14.21
N LEU A 97 -0.15 -15.44 13.87
CA LEU A 97 1.31 -15.33 13.75
C LEU A 97 2.01 -15.15 15.10
N THR A 98 1.34 -14.58 16.09
CA THR A 98 1.96 -14.18 17.36
C THR A 98 1.37 -14.85 18.60
N GLU A 99 0.25 -15.56 18.45
CA GLU A 99 -0.56 -16.10 19.55
C GLU A 99 -1.09 -15.02 20.54
N LYS A 100 -0.96 -13.72 20.18
CA LYS A 100 -1.46 -12.59 20.98
C LYS A 100 -2.76 -12.06 20.38
N GLU A 101 -3.66 -11.61 21.24
CA GLU A 101 -4.91 -10.97 20.80
C GLU A 101 -4.72 -9.46 20.73
N PRO A 102 -4.78 -8.84 19.54
CA PRO A 102 -4.72 -7.39 19.43
C PRO A 102 -6.01 -6.74 19.93
N ILE A 103 -5.91 -5.47 20.32
CA ILE A 103 -7.04 -4.65 20.73
C ILE A 103 -7.49 -3.82 19.53
N GLU A 104 -8.72 -4.05 19.06
CA GLU A 104 -9.31 -3.26 18.00
C GLU A 104 -9.78 -1.91 18.52
N LEU A 105 -9.34 -0.84 17.86
CA LEU A 105 -9.75 0.54 18.14
C LEU A 105 -10.81 1.00 17.13
N SER A 106 -11.87 1.60 17.64
CA SER A 106 -12.91 2.19 16.80
C SER A 106 -12.34 3.29 15.90
N LEU A 107 -12.82 3.34 14.66
CA LEU A 107 -12.45 4.37 13.68
C LEU A 107 -13.14 5.71 13.92
N GLU A 108 -14.21 5.73 14.76
CA GLU A 108 -15.04 6.92 15.00
C GLU A 108 -14.63 7.66 16.28
N ASP A 109 -13.94 6.98 17.19
CA ASP A 109 -13.62 7.48 18.51
C ASP A 109 -12.18 7.99 18.63
N SER A 110 -11.97 8.87 19.59
CA SER A 110 -10.62 9.23 20.04
C SER A 110 -10.17 8.30 21.15
N HIS A 111 -8.92 7.84 21.06
CA HIS A 111 -8.32 6.91 22.01
C HIS A 111 -7.17 7.60 22.75
N LEU A 112 -7.14 7.46 24.06
CA LEU A 112 -6.08 8.03 24.89
C LEU A 112 -5.07 6.93 25.25
N ILE A 113 -3.80 7.12 24.85
CA ILE A 113 -2.66 6.27 25.22
C ILE A 113 -1.73 7.17 26.04
N GLY A 114 -1.72 7.03 27.36
CA GLY A 114 -1.01 7.97 28.24
C GLY A 114 -1.50 9.41 28.07
N ASP A 115 -0.61 10.34 27.69
CA ASP A 115 -0.95 11.73 27.37
C ASP A 115 -1.15 11.99 25.86
N LEU A 116 -1.11 10.93 25.04
CA LEU A 116 -1.25 11.00 23.60
C LEU A 116 -2.68 10.69 23.19
N ASN A 117 -3.39 11.68 22.63
CA ASN A 117 -4.70 11.48 22.05
C ASN A 117 -4.54 11.00 20.61
N CYS A 118 -5.05 9.81 20.32
CA CYS A 118 -4.98 9.16 19.03
C CYS A 118 -6.35 9.13 18.39
N HIS A 119 -6.43 9.38 17.07
CA HIS A 119 -7.64 9.23 16.29
C HIS A 119 -7.30 8.53 14.97
N ILE A 120 -8.19 7.67 14.51
CA ILE A 120 -7.98 6.83 13.33
C ILE A 120 -8.96 7.22 12.25
N TRP A 121 -8.45 7.40 11.04
CA TRP A 121 -9.21 7.58 9.81
C TRP A 121 -8.85 6.47 8.84
N THR A 122 -9.69 6.20 7.87
CA THR A 122 -9.40 5.27 6.77
C THR A 122 -9.50 5.98 5.44
N GLU A 123 -9.05 5.34 4.37
CA GLU A 123 -9.41 5.78 3.02
C GLU A 123 -10.94 5.85 2.88
N GLU A 124 -11.43 6.76 2.04
CA GLU A 124 -12.88 6.86 1.79
C GLU A 124 -13.41 5.58 1.15
N SER A 125 -12.66 4.98 0.24
CA SER A 125 -13.01 3.70 -0.36
C SER A 125 -12.49 2.53 0.49
N PRO A 126 -13.35 1.61 0.92
CA PRO A 126 -12.94 0.41 1.66
C PRO A 126 -12.27 -0.67 0.79
N MET A 127 -11.96 -0.38 -0.48
CA MET A 127 -11.18 -1.27 -1.36
C MET A 127 -9.76 -1.49 -0.82
N ASN A 128 -9.22 -0.50 -0.10
CA ASN A 128 -8.00 -0.64 0.70
C ASN A 128 -8.35 -0.47 2.18
N GLN A 129 -7.88 -1.41 3.02
CA GLN A 129 -8.06 -1.33 4.47
C GLN A 129 -6.79 -0.76 5.10
N ASP A 130 -6.48 0.47 4.72
CA ASP A 130 -5.34 1.23 5.25
C ASP A 130 -5.84 2.35 6.15
N SER A 131 -5.06 2.68 7.19
CA SER A 131 -5.44 3.67 8.18
C SER A 131 -4.53 4.89 8.20
N ILE A 132 -5.14 6.01 8.58
CA ILE A 132 -4.48 7.28 8.82
C ILE A 132 -4.54 7.54 10.31
N TRP A 133 -3.40 7.80 10.92
CA TRP A 133 -3.31 8.01 12.35
C TRP A 133 -2.98 9.47 12.67
N ILE A 134 -3.79 10.05 13.55
CA ILE A 134 -3.53 11.35 14.14
C ILE A 134 -3.09 11.15 15.59
N PHE A 135 -1.93 11.70 15.94
CA PHE A 135 -1.40 11.73 17.30
C PHE A 135 -1.34 13.17 17.76
N LYS A 136 -1.98 13.47 18.88
CA LYS A 136 -2.10 14.83 19.39
C LYS A 136 -1.84 14.89 20.89
N THR A 137 -0.99 15.85 21.28
CA THR A 137 -0.90 16.37 22.65
C THR A 137 -1.57 17.74 22.72
N ASN A 138 -1.55 18.39 23.88
CA ASN A 138 -2.06 19.76 24.01
C ASN A 138 -1.29 20.80 23.16
N LYS A 139 -0.08 20.48 22.70
CA LYS A 139 0.83 21.43 22.02
C LYS A 139 1.18 21.03 20.59
N LYS A 140 1.25 19.76 20.30
CA LYS A 140 1.80 19.23 19.04
C LYS A 140 0.87 18.17 18.44
N SER A 141 0.87 18.08 17.11
CA SER A 141 0.12 17.09 16.37
C SER A 141 0.91 16.52 15.21
N ILE A 142 0.69 15.23 14.97
CA ILE A 142 1.29 14.44 13.89
C ILE A 142 0.15 13.79 13.12
N ILE A 143 0.24 13.79 11.80
CA ILE A 143 -0.61 12.97 10.94
C ILE A 143 0.30 12.00 10.19
N ASN A 144 0.05 10.71 10.38
CA ASN A 144 0.70 9.64 9.63
C ASN A 144 -0.32 9.01 8.68
N THR A 145 -0.17 9.26 7.38
CA THR A 145 -1.07 8.66 6.39
C THR A 145 -0.73 7.21 6.10
N VAL A 146 0.41 6.73 6.56
CA VAL A 146 0.92 5.39 6.27
C VAL A 146 0.85 5.14 4.77
N ASP A 147 0.12 4.12 4.32
CA ASP A 147 -0.08 3.78 2.91
C ASP A 147 -1.38 4.36 2.33
N SER A 148 -2.22 4.94 3.21
CA SER A 148 -3.53 5.49 2.86
C SER A 148 -3.46 6.72 1.97
N ARG A 149 -4.49 6.88 1.15
CA ARG A 149 -4.75 8.10 0.39
C ARG A 149 -5.83 8.93 1.06
N VAL A 150 -5.59 10.23 1.13
CA VAL A 150 -6.50 11.19 1.75
C VAL A 150 -7.14 12.10 0.73
N SER A 151 -8.43 12.36 0.88
CA SER A 151 -9.13 13.37 0.09
C SER A 151 -8.98 14.77 0.69
N VAL A 152 -9.30 15.79 -0.09
CA VAL A 152 -9.28 17.19 0.36
C VAL A 152 -10.27 17.41 1.51
N SER A 153 -11.44 16.77 1.44
CA SER A 153 -12.45 16.82 2.51
C SER A 153 -11.94 16.22 3.82
N GLN A 154 -11.28 15.07 3.75
CA GLN A 154 -10.66 14.44 4.91
C GLN A 154 -9.56 15.32 5.52
N ILE A 155 -8.70 15.91 4.69
CA ILE A 155 -7.65 16.84 5.17
C ILE A 155 -8.27 18.00 5.96
N LYS A 156 -9.36 18.58 5.44
CA LYS A 156 -10.06 19.66 6.12
C LYS A 156 -10.59 19.21 7.48
N SER A 157 -11.27 18.07 7.54
CA SER A 157 -11.81 17.52 8.78
C SER A 157 -10.70 17.17 9.79
N MET A 158 -9.57 16.61 9.34
CA MET A 158 -8.42 16.32 10.20
C MET A 158 -7.82 17.61 10.78
N LYS A 159 -7.70 18.68 9.97
CA LYS A 159 -7.21 20.00 10.44
C LYS A 159 -8.19 20.63 11.44
N GLU A 160 -9.48 20.49 11.24
CA GLU A 160 -10.50 20.93 12.20
C GLU A 160 -10.37 20.16 13.52
N PHE A 161 -10.18 18.84 13.47
CA PHE A 161 -9.99 17.98 14.66
C PHE A 161 -8.74 18.38 15.46
N ILE A 162 -7.61 18.62 14.81
CA ILE A 162 -6.37 19.04 15.51
C ILE A 162 -6.38 20.52 15.90
N GLY A 163 -7.24 21.34 15.33
CA GLY A 163 -7.36 22.78 15.58
C GLY A 163 -6.39 23.64 14.80
N GLY A 164 -5.92 23.19 13.63
CA GLY A 164 -5.02 23.94 12.77
C GLY A 164 -4.18 23.06 11.86
N ASP A 165 -3.02 23.57 11.41
CA ASP A 165 -2.06 22.83 10.61
C ASP A 165 -1.27 21.84 11.49
N PRO A 166 -0.99 20.60 11.03
CA PRO A 166 -0.17 19.66 11.80
C PRO A 166 1.30 20.10 11.86
N ASN A 167 2.01 19.74 12.93
CA ASN A 167 3.44 20.00 13.02
C ASN A 167 4.23 19.05 12.10
N LEU A 168 3.80 17.81 11.99
CA LEU A 168 4.43 16.81 11.13
C LEU A 168 3.38 16.03 10.34
N VAL A 169 3.67 15.80 9.07
CA VAL A 169 2.96 14.83 8.24
C VAL A 169 3.95 13.78 7.74
N LEU A 170 3.59 12.51 7.90
CA LEU A 170 4.30 11.39 7.29
C LEU A 170 3.44 10.83 6.16
N MET A 171 4.06 10.58 5.01
CA MET A 171 3.36 10.12 3.81
C MET A 171 4.20 9.10 3.05
N GLN A 172 3.53 8.09 2.50
CA GLN A 172 4.17 7.12 1.62
C GLN A 172 4.65 7.79 0.32
N GLY A 173 5.95 7.66 0.02
CA GLY A 173 6.54 8.18 -1.22
C GLY A 173 6.76 7.14 -2.31
N SER A 174 7.02 5.90 -1.92
CA SER A 174 7.37 4.82 -2.83
C SER A 174 6.22 3.85 -3.09
N GLY A 175 5.65 3.26 -2.10
CA GLY A 175 4.52 2.34 -2.13
C GLY A 175 4.70 1.07 -2.96
N ALA A 176 3.93 0.08 -2.57
CA ALA A 176 3.87 -1.21 -3.20
C ALA A 176 3.33 -1.13 -4.64
N SER A 177 4.01 -1.74 -5.60
CA SER A 177 3.45 -1.90 -6.93
C SER A 177 4.18 -2.98 -7.72
N TRP A 178 3.45 -3.97 -8.19
CA TRP A 178 3.96 -4.94 -9.16
C TRP A 178 3.72 -4.49 -10.62
N PHE A 179 2.86 -3.52 -10.84
CA PHE A 179 2.66 -2.91 -12.16
C PHE A 179 3.53 -1.67 -12.33
N PRO A 180 4.28 -1.55 -13.44
CA PRO A 180 4.37 -2.43 -14.61
C PRO A 180 5.49 -3.48 -14.51
N VAL A 181 6.18 -3.61 -13.39
CA VAL A 181 7.42 -4.38 -13.20
C VAL A 181 7.26 -5.85 -13.61
N ALA A 182 6.15 -6.48 -13.21
CA ALA A 182 5.86 -7.88 -13.49
C ALA A 182 5.18 -8.12 -14.86
N TYR A 183 4.84 -7.06 -15.63
CA TYR A 183 4.01 -7.18 -16.83
C TYR A 183 4.82 -7.38 -18.11
N THR A 184 4.56 -8.49 -18.80
CA THR A 184 5.34 -8.96 -19.96
C THR A 184 4.90 -8.38 -21.31
N GLN A 185 3.75 -7.71 -21.40
CA GLN A 185 3.30 -7.07 -22.63
C GLN A 185 4.07 -5.78 -22.97
N TYR A 186 4.92 -5.29 -22.07
CA TYR A 186 5.75 -4.12 -22.29
C TYR A 186 7.18 -4.52 -22.61
N ASN A 187 7.78 -3.90 -23.62
CA ASN A 187 9.23 -3.91 -23.76
C ASN A 187 9.86 -3.01 -22.67
N ASP A 188 11.19 -3.10 -22.52
CA ASP A 188 11.91 -2.38 -21.44
C ASP A 188 11.71 -0.88 -21.48
N GLU A 189 11.72 -0.27 -22.68
CA GLU A 189 11.51 1.18 -22.85
C GLU A 189 10.11 1.59 -22.41
N LYS A 190 9.08 0.89 -22.91
CA LYS A 190 7.68 1.19 -22.56
C LYS A 190 7.46 0.98 -21.05
N ARG A 191 7.99 -0.12 -20.48
CA ARG A 191 7.88 -0.39 -19.04
C ARG A 191 8.49 0.74 -18.22
N LYS A 192 9.73 1.17 -18.53
CA LYS A 192 10.40 2.28 -17.86
C LYS A 192 9.59 3.58 -17.95
N ASN A 193 9.04 3.90 -19.11
CA ASN A 193 8.22 5.10 -19.31
C ASN A 193 6.92 5.06 -18.47
N VAL A 194 6.29 3.88 -18.35
CA VAL A 194 5.11 3.69 -17.49
C VAL A 194 5.50 3.85 -16.02
N SER A 195 6.61 3.26 -15.57
CA SER A 195 7.14 3.42 -14.21
C SER A 195 7.42 4.89 -13.86
N ILE A 196 8.04 5.65 -14.77
CA ILE A 196 8.30 7.09 -14.59
C ILE A 196 7.00 7.86 -14.41
N LYS A 197 6.01 7.63 -15.28
CA LYS A 197 4.70 8.31 -15.18
C LYS A 197 3.99 8.00 -13.86
N LYS A 198 4.00 6.74 -13.42
CA LYS A 198 3.43 6.35 -12.12
C LYS A 198 4.13 7.03 -10.96
N LYS A 199 5.46 7.06 -10.96
CA LYS A 199 6.24 7.80 -9.95
C LYS A 199 5.84 9.27 -9.91
N GLU A 200 5.81 9.94 -11.07
CA GLU A 200 5.47 11.35 -11.14
C GLU A 200 4.06 11.64 -10.64
N SER A 201 3.10 10.79 -10.98
CA SER A 201 1.74 10.94 -10.48
C SER A 201 1.66 10.76 -8.95
N LYS A 202 2.35 9.76 -8.41
CA LYS A 202 2.42 9.55 -6.97
C LYS A 202 3.05 10.76 -6.26
N LEU A 203 4.15 11.27 -6.76
CA LEU A 203 4.80 12.46 -6.19
C LEU A 203 3.94 13.73 -6.36
N ASN A 204 3.14 13.86 -7.43
CA ASN A 204 2.16 14.92 -7.55
C ASN A 204 1.06 14.82 -6.49
N TYR A 205 0.55 13.61 -6.21
CA TYR A 205 -0.39 13.40 -5.11
C TYR A 205 0.23 13.82 -3.77
N VAL A 206 1.46 13.39 -3.48
CA VAL A 206 2.19 13.80 -2.27
C VAL A 206 2.31 15.33 -2.19
N LEU A 207 2.68 16.00 -3.29
CA LEU A 207 2.79 17.45 -3.36
C LEU A 207 1.46 18.16 -3.03
N GLN A 208 0.37 17.73 -3.66
CA GLN A 208 -0.96 18.32 -3.44
C GLN A 208 -1.42 18.13 -1.99
N THR A 209 -1.32 16.90 -1.49
CA THR A 209 -1.74 16.53 -0.14
C THR A 209 -0.90 17.24 0.92
N ALA A 210 0.43 17.24 0.80
CA ALA A 210 1.32 17.95 1.71
C ALA A 210 1.09 19.48 1.69
N THR A 211 0.80 20.04 0.51
CA THR A 211 0.44 21.47 0.38
C THR A 211 -0.88 21.78 1.10
N ALA A 212 -1.88 20.91 0.97
CA ALA A 212 -3.16 21.08 1.64
C ALA A 212 -3.06 20.94 3.17
N PHE A 213 -2.25 20.01 3.67
CA PHE A 213 -1.94 19.90 5.11
C PHE A 213 -1.18 21.12 5.63
N ASN A 214 -0.29 21.71 4.85
CA ASN A 214 0.52 22.86 5.20
C ASN A 214 1.37 22.67 6.47
N SER A 215 1.83 21.43 6.74
CA SER A 215 2.61 21.10 7.93
C SER A 215 3.97 21.80 7.99
N GLU A 216 4.52 22.00 9.19
CA GLU A 216 5.89 22.52 9.37
C GLU A 216 6.92 21.56 8.78
N HIS A 217 6.73 20.26 9.03
CA HIS A 217 7.61 19.18 8.63
C HIS A 217 6.86 18.16 7.77
N LEU A 218 7.52 17.67 6.74
CA LEU A 218 7.08 16.55 5.90
C LEU A 218 8.16 15.48 5.93
N VAL A 219 7.75 14.22 6.17
CA VAL A 219 8.58 13.04 6.02
C VAL A 219 7.98 12.15 4.95
N ILE A 220 8.81 11.73 4.00
CA ILE A 220 8.46 10.74 3.01
C ILE A 220 8.98 9.39 3.51
N ASN A 221 8.08 8.49 3.86
CA ASN A 221 8.38 7.19 4.43
C ASN A 221 7.76 6.02 3.62
N ALA A 222 7.68 4.85 4.21
CA ALA A 222 7.12 3.63 3.64
C ALA A 222 7.74 3.28 2.27
N GLY A 223 9.03 3.08 2.24
CA GLY A 223 9.79 2.64 1.08
C GLY A 223 10.92 3.57 0.64
N PRO A 224 11.68 3.14 -0.40
CA PRO A 224 11.56 1.87 -1.09
C PRO A 224 12.03 0.69 -0.23
N PRO A 225 11.53 -0.55 -0.47
CA PRO A 225 12.17 -1.74 0.06
C PRO A 225 13.45 -2.05 -0.70
N ALA A 226 14.34 -2.87 -0.10
CA ALA A 226 15.43 -3.52 -0.82
C ALA A 226 14.99 -4.88 -1.35
N PHE A 227 15.15 -5.14 -2.64
CA PHE A 227 14.93 -6.44 -3.27
C PHE A 227 16.25 -7.19 -3.33
N LEU A 228 16.51 -8.09 -2.37
CA LEU A 228 17.81 -8.73 -2.20
C LEU A 228 17.94 -10.10 -2.88
N ASP A 229 16.82 -10.73 -3.23
CA ASP A 229 16.79 -11.97 -4.00
C ASP A 229 17.29 -11.71 -5.43
N ASN A 230 18.32 -12.43 -5.87
CA ASN A 230 18.95 -12.29 -7.19
C ASN A 230 17.93 -12.32 -8.36
N LYS A 231 16.82 -13.05 -8.21
CA LYS A 231 15.79 -13.15 -9.26
C LYS A 231 14.97 -11.87 -9.43
N ILE A 232 14.88 -11.05 -8.39
CA ILE A 232 14.10 -9.80 -8.39
C ILE A 232 14.97 -8.57 -8.07
N PHE A 233 16.29 -8.73 -7.94
CA PHE A 233 17.23 -7.65 -7.63
C PHE A 233 17.15 -6.48 -8.62
N TYR A 234 16.76 -6.75 -9.87
CA TYR A 234 16.55 -5.73 -10.90
C TYR A 234 15.51 -4.68 -10.52
N ALA A 235 14.56 -5.02 -9.64
CA ALA A 235 13.52 -4.10 -9.21
C ALA A 235 14.06 -2.90 -8.41
N ASN A 236 15.23 -3.02 -7.75
CA ASN A 236 15.89 -1.89 -7.09
C ASN A 236 16.22 -0.73 -8.04
N ASN A 237 16.32 -0.99 -9.34
CA ASN A 237 16.62 0.01 -10.35
C ASN A 237 15.36 0.53 -11.08
N ASP A 238 14.17 0.04 -10.73
CA ASP A 238 12.95 0.51 -11.39
C ASP A 238 12.56 1.89 -10.86
N PRO A 239 12.30 2.87 -11.74
CA PRO A 239 11.95 4.23 -11.33
C PRO A 239 10.68 4.34 -10.48
N ILE A 240 9.84 3.29 -10.44
CA ILE A 240 8.59 3.28 -9.68
C ILE A 240 8.81 3.36 -8.16
N PHE A 241 10.02 3.02 -7.70
CA PHE A 241 10.41 3.02 -6.29
C PHE A 241 11.37 4.18 -5.95
N PRO A 242 10.90 5.46 -5.92
CA PRO A 242 11.74 6.58 -5.54
C PRO A 242 12.12 6.49 -4.06
N ASN A 243 13.39 6.77 -3.75
CA ASN A 243 13.83 6.88 -2.37
C ASN A 243 13.44 8.25 -1.75
N PRO A 244 13.52 8.43 -0.42
CA PRO A 244 13.16 9.68 0.26
C PRO A 244 13.90 10.91 -0.25
N GLN A 245 15.20 10.79 -0.58
CA GLN A 245 15.98 11.91 -1.12
C GLN A 245 15.55 12.30 -2.53
N THR A 246 15.27 11.31 -3.39
CA THR A 246 14.72 11.54 -4.73
C THR A 246 13.37 12.25 -4.66
N SER A 247 12.49 11.81 -3.76
CA SER A 247 11.18 12.41 -3.54
C SER A 247 11.29 13.84 -3.00
N LYS A 248 12.17 14.07 -2.01
CA LYS A 248 12.47 15.40 -1.48
C LYS A 248 12.95 16.35 -2.57
N ASN A 249 13.92 15.92 -3.38
CA ASN A 249 14.47 16.74 -4.46
C ASN A 249 13.39 17.10 -5.49
N TRP A 250 12.55 16.12 -5.84
CA TRP A 250 11.46 16.33 -6.79
C TRP A 250 10.43 17.35 -6.27
N LEU A 251 9.97 17.20 -5.02
CA LEU A 251 9.02 18.11 -4.37
C LEU A 251 9.58 19.53 -4.25
N SER A 252 10.84 19.67 -3.85
CA SER A 252 11.52 20.97 -3.74
C SER A 252 11.62 21.64 -5.12
N ASN A 253 11.95 20.89 -6.18
CA ASN A 253 12.01 21.40 -7.55
C ASN A 253 10.62 21.82 -8.09
N LYS A 254 9.54 21.27 -7.53
CA LYS A 254 8.15 21.68 -7.83
C LYS A 254 7.66 22.85 -6.97
N GLY A 255 8.51 23.41 -6.12
CA GLY A 255 8.23 24.60 -5.33
C GLY A 255 7.59 24.34 -3.97
N TYR A 256 7.60 23.11 -3.45
CA TYR A 256 7.17 22.86 -2.08
C TYR A 256 8.10 23.59 -1.10
N ALA A 257 7.53 24.51 -0.31
CA ALA A 257 8.29 25.49 0.46
C ALA A 257 8.58 25.07 1.93
N LYS A 258 7.94 24.00 2.42
CA LYS A 258 8.12 23.56 3.80
C LYS A 258 9.29 22.59 3.95
N THR A 259 9.67 22.30 5.18
CA THR A 259 10.81 21.40 5.47
C THR A 259 10.48 19.96 5.14
N ILE A 260 11.26 19.35 4.25
CA ILE A 260 11.17 17.93 3.91
C ILE A 260 12.37 17.19 4.48
N HIS A 261 12.12 16.08 5.17
CA HIS A 261 13.17 15.22 5.72
C HIS A 261 13.26 13.90 4.93
N ALA A 262 14.47 13.57 4.48
CA ALA A 262 14.84 12.23 4.00
C ALA A 262 15.50 11.49 5.17
N THR A 263 14.69 10.84 5.98
CA THR A 263 15.10 10.21 7.21
C THR A 263 15.76 8.84 7.01
N MET A 264 16.48 8.40 8.03
CA MET A 264 17.10 7.08 8.15
C MET A 264 16.79 6.51 9.54
N PRO A 265 16.90 5.18 9.74
CA PRO A 265 16.72 4.59 11.07
C PRO A 265 17.57 5.25 12.14
N GLY A 266 16.99 5.61 13.28
CA GLY A 266 17.64 6.29 14.39
C GLY A 266 17.73 7.81 14.25
N ASP A 267 17.18 8.41 13.19
CA ASP A 267 16.98 9.87 13.17
C ASP A 267 15.84 10.24 14.12
N VAL A 268 16.02 11.33 14.86
CA VAL A 268 15.02 11.81 15.84
C VAL A 268 14.63 13.25 15.54
N LEU A 269 13.37 13.48 15.21
CA LEU A 269 12.79 14.81 15.08
C LEU A 269 12.18 15.24 16.43
N ASP A 270 12.70 16.29 17.01
CA ASP A 270 12.12 16.91 18.20
C ASP A 270 11.22 18.09 17.77
N LEU A 271 9.92 17.93 17.95
CA LEU A 271 8.93 18.94 17.57
C LEU A 271 8.89 20.15 18.50
N GLU A 272 9.45 20.06 19.73
CA GLU A 272 9.53 21.23 20.62
C GLU A 272 10.62 22.20 20.15
N THR A 273 11.76 21.66 19.72
CA THR A 273 12.90 22.45 19.23
C THR A 273 12.93 22.61 17.72
N ASN A 274 12.06 21.91 16.98
CA ASN A 274 12.04 21.83 15.52
C ASN A 274 13.40 21.37 14.94
N THR A 275 14.09 20.44 15.62
CA THR A 275 15.42 19.96 15.22
C THR A 275 15.40 18.48 14.87
N LEU A 276 16.08 18.12 13.77
CA LEU A 276 16.33 16.74 13.39
C LEU A 276 17.75 16.35 13.84
N ASN A 277 17.83 15.45 14.81
CA ASN A 277 19.07 14.80 15.23
C ASN A 277 19.29 13.57 14.36
N GLN A 278 20.36 13.57 13.58
CA GLN A 278 20.64 12.53 12.59
C GLN A 278 21.48 11.40 13.19
N ASN A 279 21.14 10.16 12.86
CA ASN A 279 21.96 8.99 13.15
C ASN A 279 23.16 8.93 12.20
N ASN A 280 24.33 9.36 12.69
CA ASN A 280 25.56 9.39 11.89
C ASN A 280 26.19 8.00 11.67
N GLU A 281 25.85 6.99 12.48
CA GLU A 281 26.44 5.66 12.33
C GLU A 281 25.95 4.99 11.03
N ILE A 282 24.67 5.07 10.74
CA ILE A 282 24.13 4.54 9.47
C ILE A 282 24.71 5.29 8.27
N ARG A 283 24.85 6.63 8.39
CA ARG A 283 25.35 7.50 7.31
C ARG A 283 26.83 7.27 6.96
N LYS A 284 27.57 6.56 7.78
CA LYS A 284 28.97 6.14 7.43
C LYS A 284 28.99 5.14 6.28
N ASN A 285 27.96 4.29 6.18
CA ASN A 285 27.94 3.18 5.22
C ASN A 285 26.79 3.25 4.21
N PHE A 286 25.86 4.20 4.38
CA PHE A 286 24.68 4.33 3.55
C PHE A 286 24.39 5.80 3.19
N SER A 287 24.08 6.03 1.91
CA SER A 287 23.60 7.34 1.41
C SER A 287 22.45 7.13 0.43
N TRP A 288 21.40 7.93 0.58
CA TRP A 288 20.29 7.93 -0.38
C TRP A 288 20.69 8.40 -1.79
N ASP A 289 21.81 9.08 -1.94
CA ASP A 289 22.30 9.54 -3.25
C ASP A 289 22.94 8.41 -4.05
N ASP A 290 23.62 7.46 -3.37
CA ASP A 290 24.15 6.23 -3.97
C ASP A 290 24.26 5.12 -2.92
N TYR A 291 23.52 4.05 -3.11
CA TYR A 291 23.53 2.85 -2.26
C TYR A 291 23.69 1.56 -3.07
N THR A 292 24.23 1.66 -4.28
CA THR A 292 24.41 0.51 -5.19
C THR A 292 25.30 -0.56 -4.57
N GLU A 293 26.44 -0.17 -3.99
CA GLU A 293 27.38 -1.11 -3.36
C GLU A 293 26.81 -1.67 -2.05
N TYR A 294 26.10 -0.83 -1.29
CA TYR A 294 25.40 -1.25 -0.09
C TYR A 294 24.39 -2.37 -0.40
N LEU A 295 23.56 -2.22 -1.44
CA LEU A 295 22.58 -3.25 -1.83
C LEU A 295 23.24 -4.57 -2.22
N LYS A 296 24.37 -4.55 -2.93
CA LYS A 296 25.10 -5.77 -3.29
C LYS A 296 25.63 -6.51 -2.07
N ASN A 297 26.24 -5.78 -1.13
CA ASN A 297 26.75 -6.35 0.11
C ASN A 297 25.62 -6.91 0.95
N TYR A 298 24.51 -6.16 1.07
CA TYR A 298 23.33 -6.58 1.81
C TYR A 298 22.65 -7.80 1.17
N SER A 299 22.56 -7.88 -0.16
CA SER A 299 22.08 -9.07 -0.87
C SER A 299 22.93 -10.30 -0.57
N SER A 300 24.27 -10.15 -0.57
CA SER A 300 25.18 -11.24 -0.25
C SER A 300 25.05 -11.70 1.21
N GLU A 301 24.83 -10.78 2.13
CA GLU A 301 24.60 -11.08 3.56
C GLU A 301 23.29 -11.87 3.76
N MET A 302 22.20 -11.47 3.07
CA MET A 302 20.89 -12.07 3.25
C MET A 302 20.65 -13.32 2.39
N GLU A 303 21.52 -13.64 1.44
CA GLU A 303 21.35 -14.81 0.57
C GLU A 303 21.07 -16.12 1.32
N PRO A 304 21.78 -16.47 2.42
CA PRO A 304 21.48 -17.69 3.18
C PRO A 304 20.05 -17.71 3.75
N ASN A 305 19.55 -16.60 4.24
CA ASN A 305 18.19 -16.48 4.75
C ASN A 305 17.15 -16.67 3.63
N ILE A 306 17.37 -16.02 2.49
CA ILE A 306 16.50 -16.12 1.30
C ILE A 306 16.43 -17.57 0.81
N VAL A 307 17.57 -18.24 0.72
CA VAL A 307 17.64 -19.66 0.32
C VAL A 307 16.89 -20.54 1.32
N ASN A 308 17.07 -20.32 2.61
CA ASN A 308 16.37 -21.09 3.65
C ASN A 308 14.84 -20.91 3.57
N ILE A 309 14.35 -19.68 3.38
CA ILE A 309 12.91 -19.39 3.19
C ILE A 309 12.39 -20.17 1.97
N LYS A 310 13.06 -20.07 0.83
CA LYS A 310 12.68 -20.78 -0.39
C LYS A 310 12.64 -22.30 -0.22
N ASN A 311 13.61 -22.86 0.49
CA ASN A 311 13.68 -24.31 0.76
C ASN A 311 12.54 -24.77 1.66
N LYS A 312 12.20 -23.99 2.70
CA LYS A 312 11.03 -24.28 3.56
C LYS A 312 9.75 -24.31 2.74
N ILE A 313 9.53 -23.34 1.86
CA ILE A 313 8.35 -23.27 1.00
C ILE A 313 8.33 -24.42 -0.01
N ASP A 314 9.47 -24.77 -0.60
CA ASP A 314 9.58 -25.91 -1.52
C ASP A 314 9.24 -27.24 -0.84
N SER A 315 9.58 -27.39 0.45
CA SER A 315 9.31 -28.61 1.23
C SER A 315 7.85 -28.77 1.66
N LEU A 316 6.99 -27.78 1.46
CA LEU A 316 5.56 -27.90 1.78
C LEU A 316 4.93 -29.02 0.96
N PRO A 317 4.26 -29.99 1.58
CA PRO A 317 3.59 -31.07 0.88
C PRO A 317 2.39 -30.49 0.11
N CYS A 318 2.28 -30.85 -1.15
CA CYS A 318 1.11 -30.47 -1.93
C CYS A 318 0.65 -31.63 -2.81
N GLU A 319 -0.38 -32.32 -2.35
CA GLU A 319 -1.07 -33.33 -3.14
C GLU A 319 -2.34 -32.74 -3.73
N ASN A 320 -2.78 -33.26 -4.88
CA ASN A 320 -4.04 -32.89 -5.52
C ASN A 320 -4.23 -31.40 -5.77
N ILE A 321 -3.19 -30.74 -6.31
CA ILE A 321 -3.19 -29.28 -6.51
C ILE A 321 -4.37 -28.80 -7.37
N ASN A 322 -4.78 -29.58 -8.35
CA ASN A 322 -5.93 -29.24 -9.20
C ASN A 322 -7.23 -29.14 -8.39
N GLU A 323 -7.47 -30.10 -7.49
CA GLU A 323 -8.65 -30.08 -6.63
C GLU A 323 -8.58 -28.90 -5.65
N LYS A 324 -7.41 -28.65 -5.05
CA LYS A 324 -7.20 -27.52 -4.14
C LYS A 324 -7.41 -26.17 -4.83
N MET A 325 -6.92 -26.00 -6.05
CA MET A 325 -7.17 -24.80 -6.86
C MET A 325 -8.66 -24.62 -7.14
N LYS A 326 -9.33 -25.71 -7.52
CA LYS A 326 -10.78 -25.68 -7.77
C LYS A 326 -11.55 -25.28 -6.51
N GLU A 327 -11.28 -25.91 -5.38
CA GLU A 327 -11.91 -25.61 -4.09
C GLU A 327 -11.64 -24.16 -3.66
N HIS A 328 -10.41 -23.68 -3.85
CA HIS A 328 -10.03 -22.31 -3.53
C HIS A 328 -10.85 -21.29 -4.30
N PHE A 329 -10.94 -21.45 -5.62
CA PHE A 329 -11.73 -20.53 -6.45
C PHE A 329 -13.25 -20.72 -6.30
N GLU A 330 -13.74 -21.94 -6.04
CA GLU A 330 -15.16 -22.16 -5.71
C GLU A 330 -15.56 -21.42 -4.42
N LYS A 331 -14.72 -21.43 -3.40
CA LYS A 331 -14.92 -20.61 -2.18
C LYS A 331 -14.94 -19.13 -2.52
N MET A 332 -13.94 -18.65 -3.27
CA MET A 332 -13.79 -17.26 -3.66
C MET A 332 -15.01 -16.75 -4.47
N PHE A 333 -15.56 -17.54 -5.39
CA PHE A 333 -16.78 -17.18 -6.13
C PHE A 333 -17.99 -16.97 -5.24
N ASN A 334 -18.04 -17.62 -4.09
CA ASN A 334 -19.15 -17.52 -3.14
C ASN A 334 -19.01 -16.32 -2.19
N VAL A 335 -17.85 -15.67 -2.15
CA VAL A 335 -17.60 -14.52 -1.27
C VAL A 335 -18.46 -13.32 -1.67
N SER A 336 -18.55 -13.01 -2.99
CA SER A 336 -19.31 -11.85 -3.44
C SER A 336 -19.78 -11.97 -4.89
N LEU A 337 -21.08 -12.04 -5.09
CA LEU A 337 -21.67 -11.97 -6.44
C LEU A 337 -21.43 -10.60 -7.07
N TYR A 338 -21.46 -9.53 -6.27
CA TYR A 338 -21.20 -8.17 -6.72
C TYR A 338 -19.82 -8.03 -7.35
N PHE A 339 -18.77 -8.58 -6.71
CA PHE A 339 -17.43 -8.58 -7.26
C PHE A 339 -17.34 -9.42 -8.53
N ASN A 340 -17.92 -10.62 -8.55
CA ASN A 340 -17.90 -11.49 -9.73
C ASN A 340 -18.50 -10.79 -10.97
N GLU A 341 -19.62 -10.10 -10.82
CA GLU A 341 -20.26 -9.34 -11.90
C GLU A 341 -19.39 -8.18 -12.40
N ARG A 342 -18.63 -7.54 -11.52
CA ARG A 342 -17.74 -6.43 -11.88
C ARG A 342 -16.41 -6.90 -12.43
N ILE A 343 -15.90 -8.03 -11.99
CA ILE A 343 -14.70 -8.65 -12.57
C ILE A 343 -14.97 -9.01 -14.03
N ASN A 344 -16.03 -9.75 -14.31
CA ASN A 344 -16.54 -10.10 -15.65
C ASN A 344 -15.42 -10.38 -16.67
N MET A 345 -14.45 -11.20 -16.31
CA MET A 345 -13.31 -11.56 -17.16
C MET A 345 -12.82 -12.98 -16.91
N THR A 346 -11.94 -13.43 -17.79
CA THR A 346 -11.31 -14.75 -17.73
C THR A 346 -9.82 -14.59 -17.38
N VAL A 347 -9.37 -15.31 -16.35
CA VAL A 347 -7.99 -15.30 -15.87
C VAL A 347 -7.33 -16.65 -16.14
N PHE A 348 -6.16 -16.63 -16.74
CA PHE A 348 -5.35 -17.81 -17.01
C PHE A 348 -4.20 -17.90 -15.99
N PHE A 349 -4.13 -19.00 -15.25
CA PHE A 349 -3.02 -19.35 -14.36
C PHE A 349 -2.13 -20.38 -15.07
N ASP A 350 -0.90 -19.95 -15.44
CA ASP A 350 0.14 -20.76 -16.09
C ASP A 350 1.25 -21.02 -15.08
N ILE A 351 1.15 -22.13 -14.37
CA ILE A 351 1.96 -22.41 -13.20
C ILE A 351 2.95 -23.53 -13.51
N ASP A 352 4.23 -23.22 -13.48
CA ASP A 352 5.30 -24.17 -13.72
C ASP A 352 5.73 -24.92 -12.42
N GLY A 353 6.64 -25.89 -12.56
CA GLY A 353 7.16 -26.70 -11.44
C GLY A 353 6.54 -28.08 -11.33
N SER A 354 7.02 -28.86 -10.34
CA SER A 354 6.58 -30.28 -10.16
C SER A 354 5.11 -30.42 -9.85
N ASP A 355 4.53 -29.44 -9.16
CA ASP A 355 3.12 -29.40 -8.75
C ASP A 355 2.38 -28.30 -9.51
N GLY A 356 2.85 -27.97 -10.72
CA GLY A 356 2.26 -26.96 -11.58
C GLY A 356 1.06 -27.47 -12.38
N GLY A 357 0.46 -26.56 -13.14
CA GLY A 357 -0.68 -26.82 -14.01
C GLY A 357 -1.13 -25.56 -14.73
N LYS A 358 -2.14 -25.72 -15.57
CA LYS A 358 -2.70 -24.63 -16.36
C LYS A 358 -4.21 -24.59 -16.17
N TRP A 359 -4.72 -23.47 -15.68
CA TRP A 359 -6.12 -23.34 -15.32
C TRP A 359 -6.73 -22.05 -15.84
N ILE A 360 -7.98 -22.16 -16.24
CA ILE A 360 -8.87 -21.03 -16.55
C ILE A 360 -9.79 -20.79 -15.37
N VAL A 361 -9.83 -19.56 -14.89
CA VAL A 361 -10.79 -19.05 -13.91
C VAL A 361 -11.65 -18.01 -14.61
N ASN A 362 -12.95 -18.31 -14.77
CA ASN A 362 -13.87 -17.48 -15.53
C ASN A 362 -14.89 -16.82 -14.61
N PHE A 363 -14.82 -15.50 -14.45
CA PHE A 363 -15.74 -14.71 -13.64
C PHE A 363 -17.03 -14.32 -14.40
N SER A 364 -17.08 -14.55 -15.72
CA SER A 364 -18.23 -14.14 -16.54
C SER A 364 -19.31 -15.22 -16.62
N SER A 365 -18.92 -16.50 -16.66
CA SER A 365 -19.85 -17.61 -16.90
C SER A 365 -19.31 -18.96 -16.44
N LYS A 366 -20.20 -19.90 -16.20
CA LYS A 366 -19.84 -21.31 -15.89
C LYS A 366 -19.29 -22.04 -17.13
N PRO A 367 -18.35 -22.99 -16.96
CA PRO A 367 -17.73 -23.35 -15.67
C PRO A 367 -16.78 -22.26 -15.17
N TYR A 368 -16.84 -21.96 -13.89
CA TYR A 368 -15.97 -20.92 -13.29
C TYR A 368 -14.51 -21.36 -13.19
N PHE A 369 -14.24 -22.66 -13.15
CA PHE A 369 -12.91 -23.24 -13.10
C PHE A 369 -12.81 -24.44 -14.02
N LYS A 370 -11.75 -24.50 -14.83
CA LYS A 370 -11.42 -25.67 -15.66
C LYS A 370 -9.92 -25.70 -15.95
N GLU A 371 -9.44 -26.87 -16.40
CA GLU A 371 -8.12 -26.96 -17.01
C GLU A 371 -8.08 -26.18 -18.33
N PHE A 372 -6.92 -25.59 -18.62
CA PHE A 372 -6.70 -24.81 -19.83
C PHE A 372 -6.61 -25.72 -21.07
N GLU A 373 -7.30 -25.35 -22.13
CA GLU A 373 -7.21 -25.93 -23.46
C GLU A 373 -6.62 -24.93 -24.47
N GLU A 374 -5.93 -25.39 -25.51
CA GLU A 374 -5.13 -24.54 -26.43
C GLU A 374 -5.94 -23.38 -27.07
N ASN A 375 -7.24 -23.53 -27.23
CA ASN A 375 -8.13 -22.52 -27.86
C ASN A 375 -8.83 -21.60 -26.83
N ASP A 376 -8.57 -21.76 -25.55
CA ASP A 376 -9.17 -20.90 -24.53
C ASP A 376 -8.69 -19.46 -24.65
N LYS A 377 -9.65 -18.54 -24.56
CA LYS A 377 -9.38 -17.10 -24.52
C LYS A 377 -9.35 -16.63 -23.07
N PHE A 378 -8.50 -15.66 -22.80
CA PHE A 378 -8.37 -15.05 -21.49
C PHE A 378 -8.01 -13.57 -21.60
N ASP A 379 -8.37 -12.80 -20.59
CA ASP A 379 -8.12 -11.37 -20.49
C ASP A 379 -6.88 -11.06 -19.65
N TYR A 380 -6.64 -11.88 -18.61
CA TYR A 380 -5.50 -11.82 -17.71
C TYR A 380 -4.73 -13.13 -17.69
N LYS A 381 -3.41 -13.04 -17.49
CA LYS A 381 -2.55 -14.20 -17.29
C LYS A 381 -1.60 -13.93 -16.12
N TYR A 382 -1.48 -14.91 -15.25
CA TYR A 382 -0.44 -14.98 -14.22
C TYR A 382 0.43 -16.21 -14.45
N SER A 383 1.77 -16.02 -14.44
CA SER A 383 2.73 -17.11 -14.62
C SER A 383 3.74 -17.10 -13.48
N PHE A 384 3.89 -18.22 -12.78
CA PHE A 384 4.80 -18.35 -11.65
C PHE A 384 5.08 -19.82 -11.30
N ASN A 385 6.01 -20.06 -10.37
CA ASN A 385 6.36 -21.42 -9.96
C ASN A 385 5.42 -21.96 -8.86
N SER A 386 5.04 -23.24 -8.95
CA SER A 386 4.08 -23.92 -8.07
C SER A 386 4.38 -23.84 -6.58
N LYS A 387 5.64 -23.65 -6.19
CA LYS A 387 5.99 -23.50 -4.77
C LYS A 387 5.26 -22.31 -4.13
N TRP A 388 5.08 -21.20 -4.86
CA TRP A 388 4.36 -20.02 -4.35
C TRP A 388 2.86 -20.28 -4.23
N LEU A 389 2.30 -21.11 -5.12
CA LEU A 389 0.93 -21.54 -5.03
C LEU A 389 0.65 -22.36 -3.76
N LYS A 390 1.63 -23.17 -3.32
CA LYS A 390 1.52 -23.94 -2.07
C LYS A 390 1.24 -23.02 -0.86
N ARG A 391 1.91 -21.88 -0.77
CA ARG A 391 1.67 -20.90 0.30
C ARG A 391 0.22 -20.39 0.29
N ILE A 392 -0.31 -20.07 -0.89
CA ILE A 392 -1.67 -19.58 -1.05
C ILE A 392 -2.68 -20.66 -0.67
N LEU A 393 -2.50 -21.88 -1.15
CA LEU A 393 -3.48 -22.96 -1.00
C LEU A 393 -3.43 -23.67 0.36
N LEU A 394 -2.25 -23.76 1.01
CA LEU A 394 -2.05 -24.52 2.23
C LEU A 394 -2.03 -23.64 3.48
N GLU A 395 -1.57 -22.40 3.35
CA GLU A 395 -1.37 -21.49 4.48
C GLU A 395 -2.27 -20.25 4.38
N ASN A 396 -3.21 -20.24 3.42
CA ASN A 396 -4.13 -19.12 3.17
C ASN A 396 -3.42 -17.77 3.01
N LEU A 397 -2.22 -17.77 2.41
CA LEU A 397 -1.51 -16.53 2.10
C LEU A 397 -2.38 -15.69 1.14
N PRO A 398 -2.65 -14.41 1.42
CA PRO A 398 -3.34 -13.55 0.49
C PRO A 398 -2.60 -13.47 -0.85
N TRP A 399 -3.33 -13.45 -1.96
CA TRP A 399 -2.73 -13.27 -3.28
C TRP A 399 -1.95 -11.97 -3.40
N GLU A 400 -2.38 -10.93 -2.69
CA GLU A 400 -1.69 -9.64 -2.66
C GLU A 400 -0.29 -9.76 -2.08
N ASP A 401 -0.10 -10.46 -0.95
CA ASP A 401 1.22 -10.73 -0.36
C ASP A 401 2.14 -11.43 -1.37
N PHE A 402 1.58 -12.38 -2.15
CA PHE A 402 2.33 -13.03 -3.22
C PHE A 402 2.65 -12.07 -4.36
N PHE A 403 1.72 -11.22 -4.80
CA PHE A 403 1.97 -10.24 -5.87
C PHE A 403 3.02 -9.20 -5.45
N LEU A 404 3.01 -8.78 -4.20
CA LEU A 404 4.04 -7.87 -3.63
C LEU A 404 5.42 -8.52 -3.65
N SER A 405 5.51 -9.85 -3.63
CA SER A 405 6.79 -10.55 -3.74
C SER A 405 7.51 -10.39 -5.10
N LEU A 406 6.84 -9.89 -6.14
CA LEU A 406 7.35 -9.78 -7.53
C LEU A 406 7.84 -11.11 -8.13
N ARG A 407 7.46 -12.26 -7.56
CA ARG A 407 7.91 -13.59 -8.01
C ARG A 407 6.96 -14.23 -9.02
N PHE A 408 6.32 -13.42 -9.82
CA PHE A 408 5.42 -13.82 -10.90
C PHE A 408 5.59 -12.92 -12.11
N LEU A 409 5.03 -13.36 -13.22
CA LEU A 409 4.85 -12.57 -14.42
C LEU A 409 3.36 -12.41 -14.69
N ALA A 410 2.96 -11.24 -15.14
CA ALA A 410 1.60 -10.93 -15.52
C ALA A 410 1.50 -10.49 -16.99
N TRP A 411 0.35 -10.72 -17.58
CA TRP A 411 -0.03 -10.21 -18.89
C TRP A 411 -1.53 -9.93 -18.88
N ARG A 412 -1.96 -8.91 -19.61
CA ARG A 412 -3.38 -8.58 -19.77
C ARG A 412 -3.67 -7.94 -21.11
N ASN A 413 -4.85 -8.22 -21.65
CA ASN A 413 -5.39 -7.61 -22.85
C ASN A 413 -6.93 -7.65 -22.80
N PRO A 414 -7.65 -6.52 -22.80
CA PRO A 414 -7.12 -5.16 -22.91
C PRO A 414 -6.24 -4.76 -21.71
N ASP A 415 -5.40 -3.75 -21.90
CA ASP A 415 -4.49 -3.26 -20.86
C ASP A 415 -5.24 -2.41 -19.82
N ILE A 416 -6.18 -3.06 -19.14
CA ILE A 416 -7.08 -2.47 -18.13
C ILE A 416 -6.81 -3.14 -16.79
N TYR A 417 -6.66 -2.33 -15.74
CA TYR A 417 -6.59 -2.80 -14.37
C TYR A 417 -8.01 -3.15 -13.88
N ASN A 418 -8.14 -4.22 -13.11
CA ASN A 418 -9.41 -4.63 -12.53
C ASN A 418 -9.30 -4.70 -11.01
N ASP A 419 -9.79 -3.65 -10.34
CA ASP A 419 -9.70 -3.55 -8.89
C ASP A 419 -10.52 -4.60 -8.17
N HIS A 420 -11.69 -4.96 -8.70
CA HIS A 420 -12.53 -5.99 -8.09
C HIS A 420 -11.85 -7.37 -8.13
N LEU A 421 -11.12 -7.69 -9.23
CA LEU A 421 -10.32 -8.92 -9.28
C LEU A 421 -9.25 -8.91 -8.18
N LEU A 422 -8.49 -7.81 -8.08
CA LEU A 422 -7.43 -7.73 -7.08
C LEU A 422 -7.99 -7.60 -5.66
N GLY A 423 -9.07 -6.87 -5.48
CA GLY A 423 -9.77 -6.78 -4.19
C GLY A 423 -10.33 -8.13 -3.73
N LEU A 424 -10.90 -8.94 -4.64
CA LEU A 424 -11.36 -10.28 -4.30
C LEU A 424 -10.20 -11.21 -3.91
N LEU A 425 -9.10 -11.15 -4.67
CA LEU A 425 -7.88 -11.91 -4.39
C LEU A 425 -7.19 -11.46 -3.08
N LYS A 426 -7.28 -10.17 -2.73
CA LYS A 426 -6.75 -9.62 -1.49
C LYS A 426 -7.59 -10.05 -0.29
N PHE A 427 -8.87 -9.71 -0.31
CA PHE A 427 -9.70 -9.88 0.86
C PHE A 427 -10.09 -11.32 1.11
N ASN A 428 -10.60 -12.00 0.08
CA ASN A 428 -11.28 -13.29 0.19
C ASN A 428 -12.24 -13.36 1.41
N ASP A 429 -12.91 -12.22 1.68
CA ASP A 429 -13.70 -11.95 2.88
C ASP A 429 -15.03 -11.28 2.51
N GLU A 430 -16.15 -11.81 3.05
CA GLU A 430 -17.48 -11.34 2.73
C GLU A 430 -17.75 -9.94 3.30
N SER A 431 -17.27 -9.64 4.50
CA SER A 431 -17.51 -8.36 5.17
C SER A 431 -16.78 -7.23 4.45
N ALA A 432 -15.53 -7.47 4.03
CA ALA A 432 -14.75 -6.51 3.25
C ALA A 432 -15.39 -6.22 1.89
N THR A 433 -15.75 -7.27 1.13
CA THR A 433 -16.39 -7.10 -0.18
C THR A 433 -17.78 -6.45 -0.06
N LYS A 434 -18.50 -6.72 1.02
CA LYS A 434 -19.78 -6.08 1.30
C LYS A 434 -19.64 -4.60 1.63
N ALA A 435 -18.61 -4.21 2.37
CA ALA A 435 -18.32 -2.81 2.65
C ALA A 435 -18.04 -2.03 1.35
N VAL A 436 -17.26 -2.61 0.43
CA VAL A 436 -17.02 -2.03 -0.90
C VAL A 436 -18.33 -1.90 -1.70
N GLU A 437 -19.16 -2.93 -1.74
CA GLU A 437 -20.46 -2.88 -2.42
C GLU A 437 -21.34 -1.74 -1.90
N ILE A 438 -21.43 -1.59 -0.57
CA ILE A 438 -22.23 -0.52 0.08
C ILE A 438 -21.65 0.85 -0.30
N PHE A 439 -20.34 1.01 -0.18
CA PHE A 439 -19.67 2.27 -0.51
C PHE A 439 -19.90 2.66 -1.97
N GLU A 440 -19.66 1.77 -2.92
CA GLU A 440 -19.82 2.06 -4.35
C GLU A 440 -21.27 2.38 -4.72
N LYS A 441 -22.23 1.70 -4.11
CA LYS A 441 -23.66 2.00 -4.32
C LYS A 441 -24.09 3.34 -3.73
N SER A 442 -23.50 3.75 -2.61
CA SER A 442 -23.82 5.04 -1.96
C SER A 442 -23.06 6.21 -2.61
N SER A 443 -21.77 6.04 -2.91
CA SER A 443 -20.90 7.10 -3.44
C SER A 443 -21.19 7.48 -4.89
N SER A 444 -21.90 6.66 -5.63
CA SER A 444 -22.31 6.98 -7.02
C SER A 444 -23.20 8.24 -7.15
N THR A 445 -23.61 8.83 -6.04
CA THR A 445 -24.43 10.05 -5.99
C THR A 445 -23.65 11.31 -5.58
N GLU A 446 -22.43 11.17 -5.05
CA GLU A 446 -21.62 12.33 -4.64
C GLU A 446 -20.95 12.97 -5.85
N THR A 447 -21.00 14.31 -5.92
CA THR A 447 -20.39 15.10 -7.00
C THR A 447 -19.42 16.14 -6.44
N ILE A 448 -18.45 16.53 -7.28
CA ILE A 448 -17.55 17.66 -7.04
C ILE A 448 -17.55 18.58 -8.24
N THR A 449 -17.17 19.84 -8.03
CA THR A 449 -16.95 20.79 -9.10
C THR A 449 -15.48 20.90 -9.39
N VAL A 450 -15.10 20.71 -10.66
CA VAL A 450 -13.74 20.90 -11.18
C VAL A 450 -13.73 21.98 -12.23
N GLU A 451 -12.58 22.65 -12.39
CA GLU A 451 -12.38 23.69 -13.40
C GLU A 451 -11.26 23.27 -14.34
N ASN A 452 -11.53 23.31 -15.65
CA ASN A 452 -10.53 22.98 -16.65
C ASN A 452 -9.55 24.15 -16.89
N SER A 453 -8.52 23.93 -17.70
CA SER A 453 -7.49 24.95 -18.00
C SER A 453 -8.04 26.19 -18.71
N SER A 454 -9.25 26.15 -19.27
CA SER A 454 -9.94 27.28 -19.92
C SER A 454 -10.90 28.02 -18.98
N GLY A 455 -11.01 27.66 -17.70
CA GLY A 455 -11.95 28.26 -16.73
C GLY A 455 -13.38 27.73 -16.85
N GLU A 456 -13.63 26.67 -17.64
CA GLU A 456 -14.94 26.05 -17.71
C GLU A 456 -15.13 25.11 -16.51
N LYS A 457 -16.29 25.19 -15.86
CA LYS A 457 -16.61 24.37 -14.67
C LYS A 457 -17.47 23.18 -15.06
N PHE A 458 -17.14 22.05 -14.43
CA PHE A 458 -17.85 20.80 -14.61
C PHE A 458 -18.22 20.21 -13.24
N GLU A 459 -19.45 19.76 -13.10
CA GLU A 459 -19.86 18.88 -12.01
C GLU A 459 -19.60 17.43 -12.43
N ILE A 460 -18.80 16.73 -11.66
CA ILE A 460 -18.42 15.33 -11.94
C ILE A 460 -18.67 14.46 -10.72
N GLU A 461 -18.77 13.14 -10.92
CA GLU A 461 -18.74 12.20 -9.79
C GLU A 461 -17.47 12.43 -8.97
N LYS A 462 -17.62 12.48 -7.64
CA LYS A 462 -16.49 12.65 -6.70
C LYS A 462 -15.51 11.50 -6.78
N PHE A 463 -16.03 10.29 -6.99
CA PHE A 463 -15.23 9.07 -6.99
C PHE A 463 -15.04 8.54 -8.40
N CYS A 464 -13.82 8.11 -8.68
CA CYS A 464 -13.46 7.50 -9.95
C CYS A 464 -14.31 6.24 -10.17
N PRO A 465 -15.06 6.14 -11.29
CA PRO A 465 -15.97 5.00 -11.55
C PRO A 465 -15.25 3.66 -11.70
N HIS A 466 -13.92 3.69 -11.75
CA HIS A 466 -13.08 2.51 -11.87
C HIS A 466 -12.87 1.83 -10.50
N ALA A 467 -12.38 2.57 -9.49
CA ALA A 467 -11.96 2.01 -8.19
C ALA A 467 -12.31 2.89 -6.99
N GLY A 468 -13.21 3.82 -7.14
CA GLY A 468 -13.67 4.65 -6.03
C GLY A 468 -12.66 5.64 -5.46
N ALA A 469 -11.50 5.85 -6.12
CA ALA A 469 -10.56 6.88 -5.67
C ALA A 469 -11.16 8.28 -5.81
N SER A 470 -10.96 9.15 -4.82
CA SER A 470 -11.44 10.52 -4.88
C SER A 470 -10.79 11.28 -6.04
N LEU A 471 -11.62 11.88 -6.90
CA LEU A 471 -11.18 12.75 -7.98
C LEU A 471 -10.88 14.18 -7.52
N GLU A 472 -11.07 14.51 -6.24
CA GLU A 472 -10.61 15.77 -5.64
C GLU A 472 -9.09 15.95 -5.76
N THR A 473 -8.35 14.84 -5.78
CA THR A 473 -6.90 14.81 -5.99
C THR A 473 -6.52 14.51 -7.45
N GLY A 474 -7.49 14.48 -8.35
CA GLY A 474 -7.26 14.27 -9.78
C GLY A 474 -6.45 15.40 -10.41
N ILE A 475 -5.62 15.06 -11.39
CA ILE A 475 -4.79 16.02 -12.12
C ILE A 475 -5.57 16.52 -13.33
N ILE A 476 -5.86 17.82 -13.35
CA ILE A 476 -6.54 18.44 -14.48
C ILE A 476 -5.52 18.91 -15.52
N ARG A 477 -5.70 18.46 -16.78
CA ARG A 477 -4.91 18.89 -17.93
C ARG A 477 -5.86 19.16 -19.10
N ASP A 478 -5.90 20.39 -19.58
CA ASP A 478 -6.83 20.84 -20.61
C ASP A 478 -8.29 20.51 -20.23
N ASN A 479 -8.95 19.67 -21.01
CA ASN A 479 -10.32 19.21 -20.77
C ASN A 479 -10.38 17.82 -20.13
N HIS A 480 -9.30 17.35 -19.50
CA HIS A 480 -9.23 16.01 -18.95
C HIS A 480 -8.92 16.03 -17.47
N ILE A 481 -9.47 15.07 -16.74
CA ILE A 481 -9.07 14.75 -15.36
C ILE A 481 -8.43 13.37 -15.31
N GLU A 482 -7.23 13.31 -14.76
CA GLU A 482 -6.50 12.07 -14.55
C GLU A 482 -6.66 11.63 -13.09
N CYS A 483 -7.19 10.43 -12.88
CA CYS A 483 -7.29 9.83 -11.55
C CYS A 483 -5.89 9.57 -10.96
N SER A 484 -5.65 10.02 -9.74
CA SER A 484 -4.35 9.88 -9.08
C SER A 484 -3.98 8.43 -8.72
N LEU A 485 -4.97 7.52 -8.69
CA LEU A 485 -4.75 6.12 -8.28
C LEU A 485 -4.19 5.26 -9.43
N HIS A 486 -4.93 5.15 -10.54
CA HIS A 486 -4.57 4.26 -11.65
C HIS A 486 -4.36 4.98 -12.99
N HIS A 487 -4.33 6.32 -12.98
CA HIS A 487 -4.10 7.15 -14.16
C HIS A 487 -5.17 7.01 -15.25
N TYR A 488 -6.41 6.74 -14.86
CA TYR A 488 -7.52 6.82 -15.79
C TYR A 488 -7.80 8.27 -16.12
N VAL A 489 -7.85 8.54 -17.41
CA VAL A 489 -8.01 9.89 -17.95
C VAL A 489 -9.41 10.02 -18.51
N PHE A 490 -10.20 10.91 -17.93
CA PHE A 490 -11.58 11.15 -18.35
C PHE A 490 -11.68 12.51 -19.05
N ASP A 491 -12.33 12.53 -20.20
CA ASP A 491 -12.70 13.76 -20.86
C ASP A 491 -13.86 14.43 -20.11
N LEU A 492 -13.66 15.65 -19.63
CA LEU A 492 -14.63 16.37 -18.82
C LEU A 492 -15.92 16.74 -19.58
N LYS A 493 -15.88 16.81 -20.91
CA LYS A 493 -17.05 17.18 -21.74
C LYS A 493 -17.94 15.98 -22.02
N THR A 494 -17.35 14.82 -22.21
CA THR A 494 -18.07 13.60 -22.62
C THR A 494 -18.20 12.59 -21.50
N GLY A 495 -17.36 12.68 -20.46
CA GLY A 495 -17.23 11.68 -19.41
C GLY A 495 -16.49 10.40 -19.82
N ASN A 496 -16.11 10.27 -21.10
CA ASN A 496 -15.47 9.05 -21.59
C ASN A 496 -14.06 8.88 -21.00
N CYS A 497 -13.74 7.69 -20.55
CA CYS A 497 -12.37 7.33 -20.22
C CYS A 497 -11.56 7.09 -21.50
N LEU A 498 -10.40 7.74 -21.62
CA LEU A 498 -9.56 7.67 -22.82
C LEU A 498 -8.66 6.43 -22.85
N ASN A 499 -8.44 5.79 -21.71
CA ASN A 499 -7.51 4.66 -21.56
C ASN A 499 -8.11 3.44 -20.84
N ALA A 500 -9.44 3.42 -20.69
CA ALA A 500 -10.17 2.28 -20.15
C ALA A 500 -11.63 2.26 -20.65
N ASN A 501 -12.33 1.16 -20.41
CA ASN A 501 -13.73 1.04 -20.78
C ASN A 501 -14.65 1.38 -19.58
N CYS A 502 -14.62 2.64 -19.17
CA CYS A 502 -15.49 3.17 -18.13
C CYS A 502 -15.87 4.63 -18.44
N ASN A 503 -16.90 5.14 -17.81
CA ASN A 503 -17.39 6.50 -18.03
C ASN A 503 -17.59 7.19 -16.68
N LEU A 504 -17.15 8.45 -16.63
CA LEU A 504 -17.40 9.37 -15.53
C LEU A 504 -18.67 10.18 -15.84
N LYS A 505 -19.61 10.26 -14.89
CA LYS A 505 -20.70 11.23 -15.06
C LYS A 505 -20.12 12.63 -14.93
N SER A 506 -20.29 13.42 -15.98
CA SER A 506 -19.79 14.77 -16.06
C SER A 506 -20.86 15.67 -16.69
N LYS A 507 -21.06 16.83 -16.09
CA LYS A 507 -21.99 17.85 -16.57
C LYS A 507 -21.31 19.20 -16.54
N LYS A 508 -21.27 19.89 -17.68
CA LYS A 508 -20.81 21.28 -17.73
C LYS A 508 -21.78 22.18 -16.95
N LEU A 509 -21.22 23.01 -16.08
CA LEU A 509 -21.98 24.03 -15.37
C LEU A 509 -22.01 25.31 -16.24
N ASP A 510 -23.19 25.90 -16.38
CA ASP A 510 -23.31 27.22 -17.00
C ASP A 510 -22.64 28.25 -16.07
N ASN A 511 -21.84 29.12 -16.64
CA ASN A 511 -21.32 30.25 -15.86
C ASN A 511 -22.51 31.13 -15.50
N ASP A 512 -22.90 31.13 -14.24
CA ASP A 512 -23.85 32.13 -13.74
C ASP A 512 -23.23 33.51 -13.99
N ASN A 513 -23.96 34.33 -14.77
CA ASN A 513 -23.68 35.73 -15.06
C ASN A 513 -23.67 36.60 -13.80
#